data_0deb367940adcb26a6a164e6dcfc44a8
#
_entry.id   0deb367940adcb26a6a164e6dcfc44a8
#
_cell.length_a   1.000
_cell.length_b   1.000
_cell.length_c   1.000
_cell.angle_alpha   90.00
_cell.angle_beta   90.00
_cell.angle_gamma   90.00
#
_symmetry.space_group_name_H-M   'P 1'
#
loop_
_entity.id
_entity.type
_entity.pdbx_description
1 polymer ?
#
loop_
_entity_poly.entity_id
_entity_poly.type
_entity_poly.pdbx_seq_one_letter_code
_entity_poly.pdbx_strand_id
1 'polypeptide(L)'
;MKQKKKKSSNLGFAFIFCAAVFFLVLISFLIKGIILVKNSTYDGEHRFNLAIFGQKKTSVISFSPQNRSITILNLDGNIPRGELGMDLELPIDATVQANNMTADKNKIAAEISDILFHYRDASTNLTVIDAFRLFLFAKDVPQGSIYERDLSSKDSISINSFTSSFFIDPTISNEKVTIEIINGTSVYGLGNRLADLLNNIGADVVLVTSSDKQESSTKILYSGDLNYSIKKISKILNVKPIKSSQRDISDVTIIIGKDIVPNF
;
A
#
# COMPACT_ATOMS: atom_id res chain seq x y z
N MET A 1 78.71 20.23 9.44
CA MET A 1 77.58 19.82 8.63
C MET A 1 76.37 19.43 9.52
N LYS A 2 75.30 20.25 9.60
CA LYS A 2 74.07 19.95 10.34
C LYS A 2 73.11 19.22 9.42
N GLN A 3 72.82 17.93 9.69
CA GLN A 3 71.79 17.18 8.99
C GLN A 3 70.42 17.74 9.43
N LYS A 4 69.66 18.30 8.47
CA LYS A 4 68.25 18.63 8.62
C LYS A 4 67.46 17.33 8.64
N LYS A 5 66.97 16.94 9.82
CA LYS A 5 65.93 15.89 9.97
C LYS A 5 64.68 16.29 9.16
N LYS A 6 64.40 15.55 8.10
CA LYS A 6 63.19 15.66 7.29
C LYS A 6 62.02 15.25 8.20
N LYS A 7 61.21 16.20 8.68
CA LYS A 7 59.96 15.95 9.38
C LYS A 7 59.03 15.32 8.34
N SER A 8 58.90 13.99 8.29
CA SER A 8 57.88 13.34 7.50
C SER A 8 56.54 13.80 8.03
N SER A 9 55.77 14.50 7.22
CA SER A 9 54.47 14.99 7.62
C SER A 9 53.50 13.79 7.71
N ASN A 10 53.03 13.49 8.91
CA ASN A 10 51.94 12.52 9.13
C ASN A 10 50.61 12.98 8.50
N LEU A 11 50.64 14.12 7.79
CA LEU A 11 49.48 14.68 7.07
C LEU A 11 48.95 13.74 5.99
N GLY A 12 49.82 13.01 5.27
CA GLY A 12 49.41 12.06 4.26
C GLY A 12 48.62 10.88 4.85
N PHE A 13 49.11 10.35 5.98
CA PHE A 13 48.37 9.25 6.68
C PHE A 13 47.05 9.74 7.27
N ALA A 14 47.00 10.95 7.81
CA ALA A 14 45.77 11.54 8.31
C ALA A 14 44.74 11.74 7.18
N PHE A 15 45.17 12.18 5.99
CA PHE A 15 44.31 12.34 4.84
C PHE A 15 43.76 11.00 4.36
N ILE A 16 44.62 9.96 4.26
CA ILE A 16 44.18 8.60 3.86
C ILE A 16 43.18 8.03 4.88
N PHE A 17 43.44 8.22 6.17
CA PHE A 17 42.53 7.79 7.23
C PHE A 17 41.16 8.49 7.12
N CYS A 18 41.15 9.84 6.99
CA CYS A 18 39.91 10.58 6.79
C CYS A 18 39.15 10.17 5.53
N ALA A 19 39.86 9.93 4.41
CA ALA A 19 39.28 9.44 3.19
C ALA A 19 38.64 8.04 3.39
N ALA A 20 39.33 7.13 4.07
CA ALA A 20 38.81 5.80 4.38
C ALA A 20 37.55 5.87 5.25
N VAL A 21 37.54 6.68 6.29
CA VAL A 21 36.37 6.90 7.16
C VAL A 21 35.22 7.50 6.34
N PHE A 22 35.49 8.51 5.51
CA PHE A 22 34.49 9.11 4.63
C PHE A 22 33.88 8.07 3.67
N PHE A 23 34.69 7.21 3.05
CA PHE A 23 34.22 6.13 2.20
C PHE A 23 33.34 5.11 2.94
N LEU A 24 33.71 4.71 4.15
CA LEU A 24 32.90 3.81 4.98
C LEU A 24 31.54 4.43 5.33
N VAL A 25 31.52 5.72 5.67
CA VAL A 25 30.29 6.45 5.94
C VAL A 25 29.42 6.51 4.68
N LEU A 26 30.02 6.82 3.54
CA LEU A 26 29.32 6.91 2.25
C LEU A 26 28.72 5.56 1.85
N ILE A 27 29.47 4.46 2.00
CA ILE A 27 28.96 3.09 1.76
C ILE A 27 27.79 2.78 2.70
N SER A 28 27.91 3.14 3.99
CA SER A 28 26.82 2.94 4.95
C SER A 28 25.55 3.70 4.54
N PHE A 29 25.68 4.95 4.07
CA PHE A 29 24.53 5.71 3.55
C PHE A 29 23.93 5.09 2.30
N LEU A 30 24.75 4.60 1.37
CA LEU A 30 24.27 3.92 0.16
C LEU A 30 23.50 2.64 0.50
N ILE A 31 24.03 1.81 1.41
CA ILE A 31 23.32 0.58 1.84
C ILE A 31 21.99 0.92 2.50
N LYS A 32 21.96 1.91 3.42
CA LYS A 32 20.72 2.36 4.06
C LYS A 32 19.72 2.93 3.04
N GLY A 33 20.21 3.69 2.07
CA GLY A 33 19.39 4.21 0.97
C GLY A 33 18.74 3.09 0.15
N ILE A 34 19.52 2.08 -0.23
CA ILE A 34 19.02 0.91 -0.98
C ILE A 34 17.96 0.15 -0.17
N ILE A 35 18.18 -0.06 1.13
CA ILE A 35 17.21 -0.72 2.03
C ILE A 35 15.93 0.09 2.12
N LEU A 36 16.02 1.41 2.28
CA LEU A 36 14.87 2.32 2.33
C LEU A 36 14.05 2.27 1.03
N VAL A 37 14.71 2.30 -0.13
CA VAL A 37 14.04 2.20 -1.44
C VAL A 37 13.38 0.84 -1.60
N LYS A 38 14.07 -0.23 -1.19
CA LYS A 38 13.54 -1.61 -1.31
C LYS A 38 12.33 -1.87 -0.42
N ASN A 39 12.24 -1.18 0.72
CA ASN A 39 11.12 -1.27 1.65
C ASN A 39 9.99 -0.28 1.34
N SER A 40 10.18 0.60 0.33
CA SER A 40 9.15 1.52 -0.13
C SER A 40 7.98 0.74 -0.74
N THR A 41 6.76 1.06 -0.32
CA THR A 41 5.53 0.42 -0.79
C THR A 41 4.80 1.24 -1.84
N TYR A 42 5.06 2.55 -1.90
CA TYR A 42 4.51 3.46 -2.90
C TYR A 42 5.48 3.61 -4.08
N ASP A 43 5.09 3.11 -5.24
CA ASP A 43 5.90 3.16 -6.46
C ASP A 43 5.79 4.48 -7.24
N GLY A 44 4.76 5.29 -6.97
CA GLY A 44 4.46 6.55 -7.67
C GLY A 44 3.73 6.38 -9.00
N GLU A 45 3.38 5.16 -9.39
CA GLU A 45 2.71 4.82 -10.66
C GLU A 45 1.29 4.32 -10.46
N HIS A 46 1.08 3.53 -9.41
CA HIS A 46 -0.18 2.87 -9.14
C HIS A 46 -0.92 3.47 -7.94
N ARG A 47 -2.20 3.14 -7.85
CA ARG A 47 -3.04 3.60 -6.73
C ARG A 47 -2.50 3.10 -5.38
N PHE A 48 -2.52 4.01 -4.41
CA PHE A 48 -2.03 3.77 -3.07
C PHE A 48 -3.01 4.29 -2.02
N ASN A 49 -3.45 3.43 -1.12
CA ASN A 49 -4.42 3.73 -0.08
C ASN A 49 -3.74 3.83 1.28
N LEU A 50 -3.78 5.02 1.87
CA LEU A 50 -3.23 5.36 3.17
C LEU A 50 -4.37 5.55 4.18
N ALA A 51 -4.37 4.78 5.26
CA ALA A 51 -5.29 4.99 6.38
C ALA A 51 -4.63 5.82 7.49
N ILE A 52 -5.32 6.85 7.93
CA ILE A 52 -4.92 7.71 9.05
C ILE A 52 -5.90 7.49 10.21
N PHE A 53 -5.38 7.00 11.33
CA PHE A 53 -6.15 6.78 12.56
C PHE A 53 -5.98 7.97 13.49
N GLY A 54 -6.98 8.84 13.52
CA GLY A 54 -7.07 9.96 14.47
C GLY A 54 -7.77 9.57 15.75
N GLN A 55 -7.90 10.50 16.71
CA GLN A 55 -8.62 10.25 17.96
C GLN A 55 -10.14 10.18 17.78
N LYS A 56 -10.71 10.93 16.85
CA LYS A 56 -12.16 11.06 16.65
C LYS A 56 -12.64 10.56 15.30
N LYS A 57 -11.78 10.54 14.30
CA LYS A 57 -12.09 10.16 12.92
C LYS A 57 -11.01 9.23 12.40
N THR A 58 -11.41 8.32 11.55
CA THR A 58 -10.50 7.53 10.72
C THR A 58 -10.63 8.02 9.29
N SER A 59 -9.52 8.32 8.62
CA SER A 59 -9.53 8.80 7.25
C SER A 59 -8.79 7.82 6.34
N VAL A 60 -9.33 7.54 5.16
CA VAL A 60 -8.64 6.81 4.09
C VAL A 60 -8.38 7.77 2.94
N ILE A 61 -7.10 7.91 2.60
CA ILE A 61 -6.65 8.76 1.50
C ILE A 61 -6.12 7.86 0.39
N SER A 62 -6.74 7.96 -0.77
CA SER A 62 -6.34 7.22 -1.96
C SER A 62 -5.64 8.15 -2.95
N PHE A 63 -4.39 7.86 -3.22
CA PHE A 63 -3.57 8.55 -4.22
C PHE A 63 -3.64 7.79 -5.53
N SER A 64 -4.08 8.46 -6.61
CA SER A 64 -4.17 7.89 -7.95
C SER A 64 -3.27 8.65 -8.92
N PRO A 65 -2.01 8.23 -9.12
CA PRO A 65 -1.07 8.92 -10.00
C PRO A 65 -1.55 8.98 -11.44
N GLN A 66 -2.12 7.91 -11.96
CA GLN A 66 -2.60 7.84 -13.34
C GLN A 66 -3.73 8.83 -13.64
N ASN A 67 -4.63 9.05 -12.68
CA ASN A 67 -5.73 10.02 -12.79
C ASN A 67 -5.35 11.40 -12.27
N ARG A 68 -4.14 11.57 -11.71
CA ARG A 68 -3.70 12.78 -11.02
C ARG A 68 -4.75 13.28 -10.03
N SER A 69 -5.26 12.39 -9.20
CA SER A 69 -6.33 12.66 -8.26
C SER A 69 -6.07 12.10 -6.87
N ILE A 70 -6.69 12.71 -5.88
CA ILE A 70 -6.70 12.24 -4.50
C ILE A 70 -8.16 12.09 -4.06
N THR A 71 -8.48 10.97 -3.43
CA THR A 71 -9.80 10.72 -2.83
C THR A 71 -9.64 10.58 -1.33
N ILE A 72 -10.42 11.32 -0.56
CA ILE A 72 -10.42 11.33 0.89
C ILE A 72 -11.78 10.84 1.36
N LEU A 73 -11.78 9.76 2.13
CA LEU A 73 -12.94 9.25 2.85
C LEU A 73 -12.71 9.43 4.34
N ASN A 74 -13.49 10.30 4.97
CA ASN A 74 -13.47 10.50 6.40
C ASN A 74 -14.63 9.74 7.05
N LEU A 75 -14.31 8.93 8.04
CA LEU A 75 -15.28 8.12 8.79
C LEU A 75 -15.36 8.59 10.23
N ASP A 76 -16.58 8.79 10.71
CA ASP A 76 -16.82 9.08 12.12
C ASP A 76 -16.56 7.83 12.96
N GLY A 77 -15.83 8.00 14.06
CA GLY A 77 -15.53 6.94 15.00
C GLY A 77 -14.12 6.38 14.90
N ASN A 78 -13.75 5.60 15.88
CA ASN A 78 -12.46 4.92 15.94
C ASN A 78 -12.64 3.47 15.47
N ILE A 79 -12.30 3.18 14.23
CA ILE A 79 -12.35 1.84 13.66
C ILE A 79 -11.04 1.13 14.00
N PRO A 80 -11.09 -0.11 14.51
CA PRO A 80 -9.87 -0.89 14.76
C PRO A 80 -9.03 -1.06 13.48
N ARG A 81 -7.71 -0.96 13.61
CA ARG A 81 -6.79 -1.04 12.44
C ARG A 81 -6.96 -2.32 11.63
N GLY A 82 -7.22 -3.45 12.30
CA GLY A 82 -7.36 -4.75 11.65
C GLY A 82 -8.68 -4.93 10.90
N GLU A 83 -9.68 -4.10 11.18
CA GLU A 83 -11.03 -4.23 10.63
C GLU A 83 -11.29 -3.25 9.47
N LEU A 84 -10.55 -2.13 9.41
CA LEU A 84 -10.82 -1.05 8.45
C LEU A 84 -10.85 -1.51 6.99
N GLY A 85 -9.88 -2.32 6.57
CA GLY A 85 -9.82 -2.81 5.19
C GLY A 85 -11.02 -3.71 4.85
N MET A 86 -11.49 -4.48 5.82
CA MET A 86 -12.64 -5.36 5.67
C MET A 86 -13.96 -4.59 5.69
N ASP A 87 -14.10 -3.63 6.59
CA ASP A 87 -15.31 -2.81 6.73
C ASP A 87 -15.53 -1.92 5.49
N LEU A 88 -14.45 -1.51 4.84
CA LEU A 88 -14.49 -0.71 3.62
C LEU A 88 -14.42 -1.54 2.34
N GLU A 89 -14.14 -2.84 2.46
CA GLU A 89 -13.84 -3.71 1.31
C GLU A 89 -12.80 -3.08 0.38
N LEU A 90 -11.72 -2.55 1.00
CA LEU A 90 -10.61 -1.87 0.33
C LEU A 90 -9.26 -2.36 0.86
N PRO A 91 -8.28 -2.58 -0.01
CA PRO A 91 -6.93 -2.83 0.45
C PRO A 91 -6.32 -1.55 1.03
N ILE A 92 -5.72 -1.65 2.21
CA ILE A 92 -4.96 -0.56 2.86
C ILE A 92 -3.47 -0.84 2.67
N ASP A 93 -2.79 0.01 1.90
CA ASP A 93 -1.36 -0.16 1.60
C ASP A 93 -0.45 0.30 2.75
N ALA A 94 -0.88 1.35 3.47
CA ALA A 94 -0.15 1.85 4.63
C ALA A 94 -1.09 2.47 5.67
N THR A 95 -0.58 2.57 6.89
CA THR A 95 -1.31 3.13 8.04
C THR A 95 -0.45 4.15 8.77
N VAL A 96 -1.09 5.20 9.27
CA VAL A 96 -0.50 6.21 10.15
C VAL A 96 -1.40 6.39 11.36
N GLN A 97 -0.84 6.40 12.56
CA GLN A 97 -1.55 6.84 13.74
C GLN A 97 -1.09 8.25 14.10
N ALA A 98 -2.01 9.20 14.08
CA ALA A 98 -1.73 10.59 14.38
C ALA A 98 -2.91 11.19 15.15
N ASN A 99 -2.68 11.53 16.42
CA ASN A 99 -3.74 11.93 17.33
C ASN A 99 -4.51 13.20 16.92
N ASN A 100 -3.91 14.08 16.12
CA ASN A 100 -4.46 15.38 15.77
C ASN A 100 -4.62 15.59 14.26
N MET A 101 -4.50 14.52 13.45
CA MET A 101 -4.66 14.60 12.01
C MET A 101 -6.09 14.26 11.58
N THR A 102 -6.64 15.11 10.72
CA THR A 102 -7.88 14.82 9.96
C THR A 102 -7.57 15.14 8.52
N ALA A 103 -7.86 14.22 7.61
CA ALA A 103 -7.61 14.48 6.20
C ALA A 103 -8.59 15.54 5.66
N ASP A 104 -8.04 16.68 5.22
CA ASP A 104 -8.77 17.83 4.64
C ASP A 104 -8.20 18.10 3.25
N LYS A 105 -9.08 18.14 2.25
CA LYS A 105 -8.69 18.37 0.84
C LYS A 105 -7.89 19.66 0.62
N ASN A 106 -8.11 20.70 1.45
CA ASN A 106 -7.39 21.97 1.32
C ASN A 106 -6.01 21.95 1.97
N LYS A 107 -5.73 20.95 2.81
CA LYS A 107 -4.50 20.85 3.60
C LYS A 107 -3.73 19.56 3.39
N ILE A 108 -4.18 18.69 2.49
CA ILE A 108 -3.64 17.34 2.34
C ILE A 108 -2.11 17.31 2.17
N ALA A 109 -1.53 18.22 1.38
CA ALA A 109 -0.08 18.29 1.22
C ALA A 109 0.62 18.70 2.52
N ALA A 110 0.04 19.62 3.31
CA ALA A 110 0.58 20.02 4.61
C ALA A 110 0.49 18.88 5.62
N GLU A 111 -0.59 18.12 5.63
CA GLU A 111 -0.78 16.97 6.51
C GLU A 111 0.20 15.83 6.18
N ILE A 112 0.43 15.53 4.91
CA ILE A 112 1.46 14.57 4.51
C ILE A 112 2.87 15.06 4.87
N SER A 113 3.13 16.38 4.76
CA SER A 113 4.41 16.95 5.20
C SER A 113 4.60 16.85 6.71
N ASP A 114 3.52 16.96 7.49
CA ASP A 114 3.56 16.79 8.94
C ASP A 114 3.95 15.35 9.33
N ILE A 115 3.43 14.35 8.65
CA ILE A 115 3.87 12.95 8.79
C ILE A 115 5.38 12.84 8.51
N LEU A 116 5.89 13.51 7.49
CA LEU A 116 7.30 13.47 7.11
C LEU A 116 8.20 14.10 8.17
N PHE A 117 7.83 15.26 8.71
CA PHE A 117 8.61 15.99 9.72
C PHE A 117 8.54 15.36 11.11
N HIS A 118 7.39 14.78 11.48
CA HIS A 118 7.16 14.09 12.75
C HIS A 118 7.23 12.56 12.62
N TYR A 119 7.94 12.07 11.60
CA TYR A 119 8.00 10.64 11.27
C TYR A 119 8.43 9.75 12.45
N ARG A 120 9.29 10.24 13.33
CA ARG A 120 9.76 9.48 14.50
C ARG A 120 8.69 9.28 15.56
N ASP A 121 7.73 10.19 15.64
CA ASP A 121 6.65 10.19 16.64
C ASP A 121 5.39 9.51 16.10
N ALA A 122 5.31 9.32 14.77
CA ALA A 122 4.20 8.66 14.11
C ALA A 122 4.37 7.13 14.12
N SER A 123 3.38 6.42 14.64
CA SER A 123 3.32 4.96 14.46
C SER A 123 2.81 4.68 13.05
N THR A 124 3.74 4.32 12.13
CA THR A 124 3.43 4.12 10.71
C THR A 124 4.28 3.00 10.11
N ASN A 125 3.76 2.35 9.07
CA ASN A 125 4.51 1.43 8.21
C ASN A 125 4.94 2.08 6.88
N LEU A 126 4.67 3.39 6.67
CA LEU A 126 5.26 4.14 5.57
C LEU A 126 6.77 4.24 5.75
N THR A 127 7.54 4.24 4.67
CA THR A 127 8.93 4.69 4.72
C THR A 127 9.00 6.22 4.56
N VAL A 128 10.12 6.81 4.96
CA VAL A 128 10.36 8.26 4.73
C VAL A 128 10.29 8.60 3.24
N ILE A 129 10.70 7.65 2.37
CA ILE A 129 10.64 7.82 0.91
C ILE A 129 9.18 7.82 0.44
N ASP A 130 8.34 6.93 0.97
CA ASP A 130 6.91 6.91 0.65
C ASP A 130 6.25 8.25 1.05
N ALA A 131 6.47 8.70 2.29
CA ALA A 131 5.92 9.96 2.78
C ALA A 131 6.37 11.16 1.92
N PHE A 132 7.65 11.20 1.52
CA PHE A 132 8.18 12.25 0.65
C PHE A 132 7.55 12.21 -0.75
N ARG A 133 7.42 11.03 -1.38
CA ARG A 133 6.78 10.88 -2.68
C ARG A 133 5.31 11.26 -2.64
N LEU A 134 4.58 10.82 -1.60
CA LEU A 134 3.18 11.19 -1.39
C LEU A 134 3.01 12.69 -1.18
N PHE A 135 3.92 13.33 -0.44
CA PHE A 135 3.94 14.79 -0.28
C PHE A 135 4.11 15.51 -1.63
N LEU A 136 5.10 15.10 -2.43
CA LEU A 136 5.33 15.70 -3.74
C LEU A 136 4.11 15.52 -4.64
N PHE A 137 3.52 14.32 -4.65
CA PHE A 137 2.31 14.05 -5.41
C PHE A 137 1.13 14.92 -4.95
N ALA A 138 0.88 14.99 -3.64
CA ALA A 138 -0.21 15.79 -3.08
C ALA A 138 -0.07 17.29 -3.40
N LYS A 139 1.17 17.78 -3.48
CA LYS A 139 1.46 19.18 -3.87
C LYS A 139 1.17 19.45 -5.35
N ASP A 140 1.34 18.45 -6.22
CA ASP A 140 1.19 18.59 -7.67
C ASP A 140 -0.25 18.33 -8.17
N VAL A 141 -1.11 17.72 -7.34
CA VAL A 141 -2.50 17.44 -7.72
C VAL A 141 -3.34 18.73 -7.71
N PRO A 142 -4.05 19.02 -8.82
CA PRO A 142 -4.95 20.17 -8.85
C PRO A 142 -6.06 20.04 -7.81
N GLN A 143 -6.43 21.16 -7.16
CA GLN A 143 -7.47 21.18 -6.12
C GLN A 143 -8.82 20.63 -6.60
N GLY A 144 -9.18 20.85 -7.88
CA GLY A 144 -10.39 20.30 -8.49
C GLY A 144 -10.38 18.78 -8.69
N SER A 145 -9.22 18.13 -8.54
CA SER A 145 -9.06 16.67 -8.63
C SER A 145 -8.92 16.00 -7.25
N ILE A 146 -9.19 16.75 -6.17
CA ILE A 146 -9.22 16.24 -4.81
C ILE A 146 -10.68 16.10 -4.38
N TYR A 147 -11.11 14.85 -4.15
CA TYR A 147 -12.47 14.49 -3.75
C TYR A 147 -12.47 14.17 -2.26
N GLU A 148 -13.42 14.73 -1.53
CA GLU A 148 -13.57 14.49 -0.10
C GLU A 148 -15.01 14.13 0.23
N ARG A 149 -15.18 13.12 1.10
CA ARG A 149 -16.48 12.70 1.61
C ARG A 149 -16.39 12.35 3.08
N ASP A 150 -17.30 12.93 3.87
CA ASP A 150 -17.54 12.52 5.26
C ASP A 150 -18.71 11.56 5.28
N LEU A 151 -18.52 10.37 5.86
CA LEU A 151 -19.55 9.35 6.00
C LEU A 151 -19.54 8.81 7.44
N SER A 152 -20.71 8.33 7.88
CA SER A 152 -20.79 7.57 9.13
C SER A 152 -20.22 6.17 8.92
N SER A 153 -19.37 5.69 9.82
CA SER A 153 -18.84 4.32 9.80
C SER A 153 -19.93 3.22 9.83
N LYS A 154 -21.16 3.58 10.18
CA LYS A 154 -22.32 2.68 10.22
C LYS A 154 -23.12 2.64 8.91
N ASP A 155 -22.83 3.53 7.97
CA ASP A 155 -23.54 3.61 6.69
C ASP A 155 -22.78 2.83 5.61
N SER A 156 -22.89 1.51 5.69
CA SER A 156 -22.22 0.60 4.73
C SER A 156 -22.66 0.82 3.28
N ILE A 157 -23.92 1.20 3.04
CA ILE A 157 -24.44 1.40 1.69
C ILE A 157 -23.75 2.60 1.02
N SER A 158 -23.68 3.73 1.73
CA SER A 158 -22.99 4.92 1.21
C SER A 158 -21.48 4.71 1.09
N ILE A 159 -20.88 3.96 2.02
CA ILE A 159 -19.47 3.58 1.96
C ILE A 159 -19.20 2.77 0.70
N ASN A 160 -19.91 1.66 0.47
CA ASN A 160 -19.71 0.78 -0.69
C ASN A 160 -19.95 1.52 -2.02
N SER A 161 -20.98 2.37 -2.08
CA SER A 161 -21.24 3.19 -3.28
C SER A 161 -20.09 4.17 -3.56
N PHE A 162 -19.49 4.74 -2.54
CA PHE A 162 -18.37 5.67 -2.67
C PHE A 162 -17.08 4.92 -3.02
N THR A 163 -16.77 3.81 -2.32
CA THR A 163 -15.54 3.04 -2.56
C THR A 163 -15.51 2.47 -3.97
N SER A 164 -16.59 1.85 -4.43
CA SER A 164 -16.70 1.29 -5.79
C SER A 164 -16.60 2.33 -6.91
N SER A 165 -16.88 3.62 -6.61
CA SER A 165 -16.82 4.68 -7.62
C SER A 165 -15.48 5.42 -7.64
N PHE A 166 -14.82 5.56 -6.50
CA PHE A 166 -13.67 6.46 -6.35
C PHE A 166 -12.34 5.75 -6.04
N PHE A 167 -12.34 4.45 -5.72
CA PHE A 167 -11.12 3.71 -5.36
C PHE A 167 -10.66 2.73 -6.44
N ILE A 168 -11.25 2.77 -7.63
CA ILE A 168 -10.82 1.95 -8.77
C ILE A 168 -9.37 2.27 -9.14
N ASP A 169 -8.52 1.24 -9.20
CA ASP A 169 -7.17 1.32 -9.74
C ASP A 169 -7.23 1.24 -11.28
N PRO A 170 -6.84 2.29 -12.01
CA PRO A 170 -6.95 2.30 -13.45
C PRO A 170 -6.13 1.20 -14.14
N THR A 171 -5.00 0.77 -13.56
CA THR A 171 -4.20 -0.32 -14.13
C THR A 171 -4.95 -1.63 -14.05
N ILE A 172 -5.52 -1.95 -12.87
CA ILE A 172 -6.30 -3.18 -12.68
C ILE A 172 -7.49 -3.21 -13.64
N SER A 173 -8.24 -2.10 -13.70
CA SER A 173 -9.41 -1.99 -14.58
C SER A 173 -9.04 -2.10 -16.07
N ASN A 174 -7.88 -1.60 -16.49
CA ASN A 174 -7.43 -1.65 -17.88
C ASN A 174 -6.86 -3.02 -18.28
N GLU A 175 -6.27 -3.76 -17.34
CA GLU A 175 -5.74 -5.11 -17.61
C GLU A 175 -6.85 -6.14 -17.87
N LYS A 176 -8.08 -5.88 -17.38
CA LYS A 176 -9.29 -6.72 -17.61
C LYS A 176 -9.07 -8.20 -17.28
N VAL A 177 -8.32 -8.46 -16.22
CA VAL A 177 -8.06 -9.82 -15.76
C VAL A 177 -9.32 -10.38 -15.14
N THR A 178 -9.80 -11.49 -15.67
CA THR A 178 -10.98 -12.19 -15.14
C THR A 178 -10.59 -13.07 -13.95
N ILE A 179 -11.40 -13.05 -12.90
CA ILE A 179 -11.11 -13.71 -11.63
C ILE A 179 -12.25 -14.64 -11.23
N GLU A 180 -11.89 -15.86 -10.88
CA GLU A 180 -12.76 -16.81 -10.20
C GLU A 180 -12.34 -16.93 -8.74
N ILE A 181 -13.32 -16.95 -7.82
CA ILE A 181 -13.08 -17.13 -6.38
C ILE A 181 -13.79 -18.41 -5.93
N ILE A 182 -13.02 -19.31 -5.30
CA ILE A 182 -13.54 -20.55 -4.73
C ILE A 182 -13.35 -20.48 -3.22
N ASN A 183 -14.45 -20.42 -2.46
CA ASN A 183 -14.38 -20.48 -1.01
C ASN A 183 -14.19 -21.93 -0.55
N GLY A 184 -12.96 -22.26 -0.16
CA GLY A 184 -12.57 -23.56 0.42
C GLY A 184 -12.64 -23.57 1.95
N THR A 185 -13.44 -22.70 2.57
CA THR A 185 -13.61 -22.63 4.03
C THR A 185 -15.07 -22.92 4.43
N SER A 186 -15.30 -23.07 5.73
CA SER A 186 -16.67 -23.17 6.28
C SER A 186 -17.30 -21.80 6.59
N VAL A 187 -16.60 -20.68 6.32
CA VAL A 187 -17.09 -19.33 6.62
C VAL A 187 -17.98 -18.88 5.49
N TYR A 188 -19.27 -18.73 5.78
CA TYR A 188 -20.24 -18.28 4.80
C TYR A 188 -19.97 -16.81 4.38
N GLY A 189 -20.11 -16.53 3.08
CA GLY A 189 -20.00 -15.19 2.52
C GLY A 189 -18.55 -14.69 2.32
N LEU A 190 -17.52 -15.44 2.74
CA LEU A 190 -16.13 -15.01 2.63
C LEU A 190 -15.69 -14.77 1.18
N GLY A 191 -16.14 -15.63 0.26
CA GLY A 191 -15.89 -15.44 -1.18
C GLY A 191 -16.49 -14.15 -1.73
N ASN A 192 -17.72 -13.80 -1.34
CA ASN A 192 -18.39 -12.57 -1.76
C ASN A 192 -17.66 -11.32 -1.21
N ARG A 193 -17.25 -11.34 0.07
CA ARG A 193 -16.47 -10.22 0.64
C ARG A 193 -15.15 -9.99 -0.10
N LEU A 194 -14.45 -11.06 -0.47
CA LEU A 194 -13.25 -10.93 -1.30
C LEU A 194 -13.60 -10.39 -2.69
N ALA A 195 -14.70 -10.84 -3.29
CA ALA A 195 -15.16 -10.34 -4.58
C ALA A 195 -15.47 -8.84 -4.53
N ASP A 196 -16.18 -8.38 -3.49
CA ASP A 196 -16.50 -6.97 -3.28
C ASP A 196 -15.23 -6.12 -3.13
N LEU A 197 -14.25 -6.59 -2.34
CA LEU A 197 -12.95 -5.92 -2.21
C LEU A 197 -12.22 -5.82 -3.56
N LEU A 198 -12.19 -6.91 -4.34
CA LEU A 198 -11.50 -6.92 -5.63
C LEU A 198 -12.23 -6.06 -6.68
N ASN A 199 -13.56 -6.11 -6.71
CA ASN A 199 -14.37 -5.27 -7.58
C ASN A 199 -14.22 -3.78 -7.26
N ASN A 200 -14.14 -3.41 -5.96
CA ASN A 200 -13.94 -2.02 -5.53
C ASN A 200 -12.60 -1.43 -5.99
N ILE A 201 -11.60 -2.25 -6.25
CA ILE A 201 -10.33 -1.80 -6.84
C ILE A 201 -10.29 -1.91 -8.36
N GLY A 202 -11.37 -2.34 -8.99
CA GLY A 202 -11.51 -2.41 -10.45
C GLY A 202 -11.16 -3.76 -11.09
N ALA A 203 -11.04 -4.83 -10.31
CA ALA A 203 -10.89 -6.17 -10.85
C ALA A 203 -12.26 -6.70 -11.40
N ASP A 204 -12.20 -7.69 -12.27
CA ASP A 204 -13.38 -8.32 -12.87
C ASP A 204 -13.60 -9.72 -12.28
N VAL A 205 -14.37 -9.81 -11.19
CA VAL A 205 -14.73 -11.09 -10.57
C VAL A 205 -15.94 -11.68 -11.29
N VAL A 206 -15.68 -12.70 -12.11
CA VAL A 206 -16.70 -13.31 -12.99
C VAL A 206 -17.45 -14.46 -12.33
N LEU A 207 -16.87 -15.09 -11.29
CA LEU A 207 -17.50 -16.24 -10.63
C LEU A 207 -17.08 -16.33 -9.17
N VAL A 208 -18.05 -16.59 -8.29
CA VAL A 208 -17.81 -16.92 -6.88
C VAL A 208 -18.52 -18.23 -6.56
N THR A 209 -17.76 -19.22 -6.13
CA THR A 209 -18.28 -20.55 -5.77
C THR A 209 -17.80 -21.01 -4.41
N SER A 210 -18.37 -22.07 -3.88
CA SER A 210 -17.90 -22.74 -2.67
C SER A 210 -17.44 -24.15 -3.01
N SER A 211 -16.36 -24.61 -2.37
CA SER A 211 -15.86 -25.96 -2.52
C SER A 211 -16.43 -26.85 -1.42
N ASP A 212 -16.84 -28.08 -1.77
CA ASP A 212 -17.21 -29.10 -0.77
C ASP A 212 -15.99 -29.57 0.04
N LYS A 213 -14.79 -29.41 -0.53
CA LYS A 213 -13.54 -29.76 0.12
C LYS A 213 -12.94 -28.53 0.80
N GLN A 214 -12.67 -28.68 2.10
CA GLN A 214 -11.99 -27.61 2.84
C GLN A 214 -10.50 -27.54 2.47
N GLU A 215 -10.03 -26.31 2.20
CA GLU A 215 -8.63 -26.01 1.91
C GLU A 215 -7.95 -25.40 3.16
N SER A 216 -6.76 -25.89 3.46
CA SER A 216 -5.98 -25.38 4.61
C SER A 216 -5.25 -24.08 4.29
N SER A 217 -4.83 -23.89 3.04
CA SER A 217 -4.06 -22.73 2.59
C SER A 217 -4.66 -22.09 1.35
N THR A 218 -4.64 -20.76 1.32
CA THR A 218 -5.07 -19.96 0.19
C THR A 218 -4.09 -20.10 -0.98
N LYS A 219 -4.63 -20.16 -2.20
CA LYS A 219 -3.86 -20.31 -3.43
C LYS A 219 -4.33 -19.29 -4.46
N ILE A 220 -3.39 -18.73 -5.21
CA ILE A 220 -3.66 -17.91 -6.38
C ILE A 220 -3.05 -18.65 -7.58
N LEU A 221 -3.90 -19.16 -8.45
CA LEU A 221 -3.51 -19.81 -9.70
C LEU A 221 -3.73 -18.82 -10.83
N TYR A 222 -2.78 -18.71 -11.77
CA TYR A 222 -2.95 -17.81 -12.91
C TYR A 222 -2.46 -18.44 -14.21
N SER A 223 -3.11 -18.07 -15.30
CA SER A 223 -2.69 -18.38 -16.67
C SER A 223 -2.08 -17.15 -17.34
N GLY A 224 -1.27 -17.33 -18.39
CA GLY A 224 -0.68 -16.22 -19.13
C GLY A 224 0.52 -15.56 -18.41
N ASP A 225 0.57 -14.22 -18.45
CA ASP A 225 1.69 -13.44 -17.93
C ASP A 225 1.38 -12.88 -16.52
N LEU A 226 2.43 -12.77 -15.71
CA LEU A 226 2.35 -12.19 -14.38
C LEU A 226 2.26 -10.65 -14.46
N ASN A 227 1.04 -10.13 -14.62
CA ASN A 227 0.75 -8.71 -14.74
C ASN A 227 0.63 -8.00 -13.37
N TYR A 228 0.27 -6.68 -13.39
CA TYR A 228 0.14 -5.89 -12.17
C TYR A 228 -1.04 -6.34 -11.31
N SER A 229 -2.20 -6.64 -11.89
CA SER A 229 -3.39 -7.10 -11.16
C SER A 229 -3.10 -8.33 -10.31
N ILE A 230 -2.44 -9.33 -10.89
CA ILE A 230 -2.04 -10.56 -10.18
C ILE A 230 -1.06 -10.24 -9.04
N LYS A 231 -0.09 -9.36 -9.27
CA LYS A 231 0.86 -8.93 -8.24
C LYS A 231 0.18 -8.16 -7.10
N LYS A 232 -0.78 -7.30 -7.43
CA LYS A 232 -1.55 -6.54 -6.43
C LYS A 232 -2.42 -7.48 -5.58
N ILE A 233 -3.14 -8.43 -6.19
CA ILE A 233 -3.92 -9.45 -5.49
C ILE A 233 -3.01 -10.31 -4.59
N SER A 234 -1.86 -10.74 -5.12
CA SER A 234 -0.84 -11.47 -4.34
C SER A 234 -0.39 -10.70 -3.10
N LYS A 235 -0.20 -9.39 -3.22
CA LYS A 235 0.18 -8.51 -2.10
C LYS A 235 -0.97 -8.35 -1.10
N ILE A 236 -2.20 -8.16 -1.57
CA ILE A 236 -3.40 -8.02 -0.72
C ILE A 236 -3.60 -9.27 0.13
N LEU A 237 -3.56 -10.45 -0.50
CA LEU A 237 -3.78 -11.72 0.17
C LEU A 237 -2.53 -12.27 0.88
N ASN A 238 -1.37 -11.65 0.68
CA ASN A 238 -0.07 -12.14 1.14
C ASN A 238 0.22 -13.59 0.70
N VAL A 239 -0.21 -13.95 -0.52
CA VAL A 239 -0.07 -15.29 -1.10
C VAL A 239 0.70 -15.21 -2.40
N LYS A 240 1.74 -16.07 -2.56
CA LYS A 240 2.53 -16.10 -3.79
C LYS A 240 1.73 -16.76 -4.92
N PRO A 241 1.58 -16.10 -6.10
CA PRO A 241 0.85 -16.66 -7.22
C PRO A 241 1.63 -17.80 -7.87
N ILE A 242 0.89 -18.82 -8.32
CA ILE A 242 1.40 -20.02 -8.95
C ILE A 242 0.93 -20.06 -10.40
N LYS A 243 1.85 -20.17 -11.34
CA LYS A 243 1.49 -20.32 -12.75
C LYS A 243 0.86 -21.69 -13.00
N SER A 244 -0.37 -21.68 -13.53
CA SER A 244 -1.10 -22.90 -13.94
C SER A 244 -0.96 -23.09 -15.43
N SER A 245 -0.81 -24.35 -15.86
CA SER A 245 -0.91 -24.74 -17.26
C SER A 245 -2.34 -25.06 -17.69
N GLN A 246 -3.26 -25.20 -16.76
CA GLN A 246 -4.68 -25.39 -17.02
C GLN A 246 -5.32 -24.06 -17.40
N ARG A 247 -6.07 -24.04 -18.51
CA ARG A 247 -6.94 -22.92 -18.84
C ARG A 247 -8.28 -23.18 -18.14
N ASP A 248 -8.56 -22.35 -17.14
CA ASP A 248 -9.85 -22.31 -16.47
C ASP A 248 -10.78 -21.29 -17.15
N ILE A 249 -11.96 -21.10 -16.58
CA ILE A 249 -12.98 -20.14 -17.09
C ILE A 249 -12.44 -18.69 -16.97
N SER A 250 -11.49 -18.47 -16.07
CA SER A 250 -10.89 -17.18 -15.72
C SER A 250 -9.37 -17.17 -15.92
N ASP A 251 -8.78 -15.98 -16.01
CA ASP A 251 -7.34 -15.80 -16.07
C ASP A 251 -6.66 -16.10 -14.71
N VAL A 252 -7.40 -15.87 -13.61
CA VAL A 252 -6.94 -16.07 -12.23
C VAL A 252 -8.01 -16.83 -11.45
N THR A 253 -7.61 -17.91 -10.77
CA THR A 253 -8.44 -18.63 -9.81
C THR A 253 -7.87 -18.44 -8.40
N ILE A 254 -8.68 -17.89 -7.49
CA ILE A 254 -8.34 -17.71 -6.08
C ILE A 254 -9.10 -18.77 -5.27
N ILE A 255 -8.37 -19.67 -4.64
CA ILE A 255 -8.93 -20.66 -3.72
C ILE A 255 -8.65 -20.19 -2.30
N ILE A 256 -9.70 -19.84 -1.56
CA ILE A 256 -9.60 -19.33 -0.19
C ILE A 256 -9.41 -20.52 0.76
N GLY A 257 -8.36 -20.49 1.57
CA GLY A 257 -8.07 -21.45 2.61
C GLY A 257 -8.31 -20.90 4.03
N LYS A 258 -8.18 -21.76 5.03
CA LYS A 258 -8.40 -21.40 6.45
C LYS A 258 -7.37 -20.42 6.99
N ASP A 259 -6.22 -20.30 6.37
CA ASP A 259 -5.11 -19.40 6.75
C ASP A 259 -5.44 -17.93 6.61
N ILE A 260 -6.41 -17.57 5.76
CA ILE A 260 -6.80 -16.17 5.53
C ILE A 260 -7.96 -15.72 6.42
N VAL A 261 -8.72 -16.67 7.00
CA VAL A 261 -9.91 -16.36 7.84
C VAL A 261 -9.63 -15.35 8.96
N PRO A 262 -8.48 -15.37 9.66
CA PRO A 262 -8.19 -14.38 10.70
C PRO A 262 -8.01 -12.94 10.18
N ASN A 263 -7.83 -12.77 8.87
CA ASN A 263 -7.57 -11.48 8.23
C ASN A 263 -8.81 -10.90 7.52
N PHE A 264 -9.94 -11.64 7.59
CA PHE A 264 -11.23 -11.29 6.96
C PHE A 264 -12.36 -11.18 7.96
#